data_18c04289ab9f003e19b77288ba97ae94
#
_entry.id   18c04289ab9f003e19b77288ba97ae94
#
_cell.length_a   1.000
_cell.length_b   1.000
_cell.length_c   1.000
_cell.angle_alpha   90.00
_cell.angle_beta   90.00
_cell.angle_gamma   90.00
#
_symmetry.space_group_name_H-M   'P 1'
#
loop_
_entity.id
_entity.type
_entity.pdbx_description
1 polymer ?
#
loop_
_entity_poly.entity_id
_entity_poly.type
_entity_poly.pdbx_seq_one_letter_code
_entity_poly.pdbx_strand_id
1 'polypeptide(L)'
;MRYFFSLLTSLFLIVPISSGDLASSLDQNLNGVMTKVTDWRHYFHEFPELSNREFKTQKSIAEALVEMGLEPNTTYGKTGVTAFIRGQNPGPLIALRADIDGLPVTEKLNLPFSSKERTVYQGNDVGIMHACGHDAHIATLLGVASFLSQNTDKLNGDILLIFQPAEEGAPEGEEGGAELMLKEGIFDAEKPDAIFGMHVSNAKHGQLWTRPGPMMASAEAFRITIEGKQTHGSRPWNGVDPIV
;
A
#
# COMPACT_ATOMS: atom_id res chain seq x y z
N MET A 1 47.88 47.09 -3.00
CA MET A 1 46.64 46.42 -2.62
C MET A 1 46.70 44.99 -3.21
N ARG A 2 47.02 44.01 -2.38
CA ARG A 2 47.11 42.60 -2.79
C ARG A 2 45.85 41.92 -2.30
N TYR A 3 44.98 41.41 -3.20
CA TYR A 3 43.82 40.59 -2.87
C TYR A 3 44.24 39.16 -2.68
N PHE A 4 44.08 38.62 -1.46
CA PHE A 4 44.20 37.23 -1.16
C PHE A 4 42.86 36.55 -1.51
N PHE A 5 42.80 35.71 -2.53
CA PHE A 5 41.71 34.81 -2.80
C PHE A 5 41.93 33.55 -1.96
N SER A 6 41.10 33.37 -0.91
CA SER A 6 41.04 32.15 -0.14
C SER A 6 40.17 31.15 -0.88
N LEU A 7 40.78 30.09 -1.43
CA LEU A 7 40.08 28.97 -2.05
C LEU A 7 39.62 28.04 -0.91
N LEU A 8 38.32 28.06 -0.55
CA LEU A 8 37.72 27.10 0.34
C LEU A 8 37.45 25.82 -0.47
N THR A 9 38.36 24.85 -0.38
CA THR A 9 38.13 23.50 -0.89
C THR A 9 37.23 22.74 0.08
N SER A 10 35.95 22.65 -0.25
CA SER A 10 35.00 21.78 0.45
C SER A 10 35.38 20.34 0.18
N LEU A 11 35.97 19.69 1.19
CA LEU A 11 36.27 18.26 1.17
C LEU A 11 34.95 17.51 1.38
N PHE A 12 34.30 17.06 0.31
CA PHE A 12 33.21 16.10 0.39
C PHE A 12 33.81 14.75 0.84
N LEU A 13 33.65 14.43 2.13
CA LEU A 13 33.84 13.09 2.64
C LEU A 13 32.76 12.19 2.02
N ILE A 14 33.12 11.46 0.95
CA ILE A 14 32.34 10.34 0.47
C ILE A 14 32.51 9.22 1.51
N VAL A 15 31.57 9.11 2.46
CA VAL A 15 31.48 7.94 3.33
C VAL A 15 31.02 6.79 2.45
N PRO A 16 31.80 5.70 2.30
CA PRO A 16 31.33 4.55 1.54
C PRO A 16 30.11 3.98 2.27
N ILE A 17 28.95 4.00 1.62
CA ILE A 17 27.76 3.31 2.09
C ILE A 17 28.08 1.83 2.02
N SER A 18 28.26 1.19 3.17
CA SER A 18 28.45 -0.25 3.29
C SER A 18 27.11 -0.97 3.07
N SER A 19 26.62 -0.96 1.82
CA SER A 19 25.41 -1.71 1.44
C SER A 19 25.60 -3.24 1.49
N GLY A 20 26.84 -3.70 1.56
CA GLY A 20 27.17 -5.13 1.57
C GLY A 20 26.73 -5.85 2.85
N ASP A 21 26.70 -5.19 3.98
CA ASP A 21 26.39 -5.83 5.27
C ASP A 21 24.90 -6.14 5.44
N LEU A 22 24.01 -5.23 5.06
CA LEU A 22 22.56 -5.43 5.13
C LEU A 22 22.06 -6.50 4.14
N ALA A 23 22.57 -6.48 2.90
CA ALA A 23 22.26 -7.49 1.90
C ALA A 23 22.72 -8.89 2.32
N SER A 24 23.94 -9.01 2.86
CA SER A 24 24.46 -10.28 3.37
C SER A 24 23.65 -10.80 4.55
N SER A 25 23.15 -9.91 5.42
CA SER A 25 22.26 -10.27 6.52
C SER A 25 20.91 -10.77 6.02
N LEU A 26 20.35 -10.16 4.97
CA LEU A 26 19.11 -10.60 4.35
C LEU A 26 19.27 -12.01 3.76
N ASP A 27 20.33 -12.27 3.01
CA ASP A 27 20.58 -13.59 2.41
C ASP A 27 20.63 -14.70 3.45
N GLN A 28 21.24 -14.45 4.61
CA GLN A 28 21.33 -15.41 5.71
C GLN A 28 19.99 -15.68 6.39
N ASN A 29 19.08 -14.69 6.42
CA ASN A 29 17.80 -14.78 7.13
C ASN A 29 16.60 -14.99 6.17
N LEU A 30 16.83 -14.99 4.87
CA LEU A 30 15.78 -14.96 3.84
C LEU A 30 14.74 -16.06 4.03
N ASN A 31 15.16 -17.29 4.28
CA ASN A 31 14.23 -18.42 4.44
C ASN A 31 13.27 -18.22 5.64
N GLY A 32 13.78 -17.71 6.78
CA GLY A 32 12.94 -17.42 7.94
C GLY A 32 11.94 -16.29 7.70
N VAL A 33 12.37 -15.24 7.00
CA VAL A 33 11.48 -14.13 6.59
C VAL A 33 10.42 -14.63 5.62
N MET A 34 10.81 -15.41 4.60
CA MET A 34 9.88 -15.90 3.57
C MET A 34 8.82 -16.86 4.12
N THR A 35 9.11 -17.64 5.16
CA THR A 35 8.10 -18.45 5.83
C THR A 35 7.01 -17.56 6.42
N LYS A 36 7.38 -16.53 7.18
CA LYS A 36 6.42 -15.57 7.75
C LYS A 36 5.64 -14.82 6.67
N VAL A 37 6.31 -14.36 5.60
CA VAL A 37 5.66 -13.69 4.47
C VAL A 37 4.60 -14.59 3.85
N THR A 38 4.88 -15.87 3.68
CA THR A 38 3.91 -16.83 3.14
C THR A 38 2.70 -17.00 4.06
N ASP A 39 2.93 -17.13 5.37
CA ASP A 39 1.87 -17.29 6.37
C ASP A 39 0.99 -16.03 6.43
N TRP A 40 1.56 -14.82 6.47
CA TRP A 40 0.81 -13.56 6.40
C TRP A 40 0.02 -13.44 5.11
N ARG A 41 0.63 -13.76 3.95
CA ARG A 41 -0.06 -13.72 2.67
C ARG A 41 -1.28 -14.63 2.66
N HIS A 42 -1.15 -15.88 3.14
CA HIS A 42 -2.29 -16.80 3.24
C HIS A 42 -3.37 -16.27 4.17
N TYR A 43 -3.00 -15.72 5.31
CA TYR A 43 -3.93 -15.14 6.27
C TYR A 43 -4.73 -13.96 5.66
N PHE A 44 -4.05 -12.97 5.07
CA PHE A 44 -4.74 -11.84 4.46
C PHE A 44 -5.58 -12.25 3.25
N HIS A 45 -5.13 -13.23 2.48
CA HIS A 45 -5.91 -13.77 1.36
C HIS A 45 -7.21 -14.46 1.82
N GLU A 46 -7.17 -15.15 2.94
CA GLU A 46 -8.32 -15.86 3.51
C GLU A 46 -9.36 -14.89 4.12
N PHE A 47 -8.90 -13.74 4.65
CA PHE A 47 -9.74 -12.77 5.38
C PHE A 47 -9.69 -11.36 4.79
N PRO A 48 -9.99 -11.16 3.50
CA PRO A 48 -9.97 -9.86 2.86
C PRO A 48 -11.13 -8.99 3.33
N GLU A 49 -10.92 -7.67 3.37
CA GLU A 49 -11.93 -6.67 3.68
C GLU A 49 -11.99 -5.60 2.60
N LEU A 50 -13.17 -5.03 2.32
CA LEU A 50 -13.33 -3.99 1.31
C LEU A 50 -12.77 -2.65 1.78
N SER A 51 -12.51 -1.76 0.81
CA SER A 51 -12.08 -0.37 1.00
C SER A 51 -12.87 0.34 2.12
N ASN A 52 -12.17 1.01 3.05
CA ASN A 52 -12.70 1.65 4.24
C ASN A 52 -13.41 0.69 5.25
N ARG A 53 -13.21 -0.60 5.12
CA ARG A 53 -13.77 -1.64 6.01
C ARG A 53 -12.68 -2.60 6.51
N GLU A 54 -11.41 -2.26 6.29
CA GLU A 54 -10.23 -3.08 6.56
C GLU A 54 -9.86 -3.11 8.07
N PHE A 55 -10.87 -3.21 8.96
CA PHE A 55 -10.67 -3.10 10.41
C PHE A 55 -9.90 -4.28 11.01
N LYS A 56 -10.19 -5.51 10.57
CA LYS A 56 -9.45 -6.71 11.01
C LYS A 56 -8.04 -6.71 10.41
N THR A 57 -7.92 -6.30 9.16
CA THR A 57 -6.65 -6.14 8.44
C THR A 57 -5.77 -5.11 9.16
N GLN A 58 -6.30 -3.93 9.48
CA GLN A 58 -5.61 -2.90 10.27
C GLN A 58 -5.11 -3.45 11.60
N LYS A 59 -5.99 -4.14 12.33
CA LYS A 59 -5.65 -4.71 13.63
C LYS A 59 -4.53 -5.74 13.50
N SER A 60 -4.63 -6.66 12.54
CA SER A 60 -3.62 -7.72 12.35
C SER A 60 -2.26 -7.16 11.93
N ILE A 61 -2.24 -6.12 11.09
CA ILE A 61 -1.01 -5.41 10.72
C ILE A 61 -0.40 -4.72 11.94
N ALA A 62 -1.22 -4.00 12.73
CA ALA A 62 -0.75 -3.30 13.92
C ALA A 62 -0.18 -4.28 14.96
N GLU A 63 -0.86 -5.41 15.20
CA GLU A 63 -0.39 -6.46 16.10
C GLU A 63 0.96 -7.04 15.65
N ALA A 64 1.11 -7.34 14.36
CA ALA A 64 2.38 -7.83 13.80
C ALA A 64 3.52 -6.82 13.98
N LEU A 65 3.25 -5.53 13.79
CA LEU A 65 4.25 -4.46 14.01
C LEU A 65 4.64 -4.32 15.49
N VAL A 66 3.67 -4.45 16.41
CA VAL A 66 3.94 -4.46 17.86
C VAL A 66 4.82 -5.65 18.24
N GLU A 67 4.57 -6.84 17.69
CA GLU A 67 5.42 -8.03 17.90
C GLU A 67 6.87 -7.83 17.40
N MET A 68 7.08 -6.96 16.44
CA MET A 68 8.41 -6.55 15.95
C MET A 68 9.06 -5.46 16.80
N GLY A 69 8.37 -4.97 17.86
CA GLY A 69 8.85 -3.89 18.73
C GLY A 69 8.65 -2.50 18.14
N LEU A 70 7.76 -2.35 17.16
CA LEU A 70 7.41 -1.07 16.53
C LEU A 70 6.16 -0.45 17.16
N GLU A 71 5.98 0.85 17.00
CA GLU A 71 4.84 1.61 17.48
C GLU A 71 3.91 1.97 16.30
N PRO A 72 2.85 1.19 16.01
CA PRO A 72 1.94 1.49 14.93
C PRO A 72 1.02 2.66 15.27
N ASN A 73 0.82 3.55 14.29
CA ASN A 73 -0.21 4.58 14.31
C ASN A 73 -1.34 4.17 13.36
N THR A 74 -2.57 4.14 13.88
CA THR A 74 -3.79 3.68 13.17
C THR A 74 -4.81 4.81 12.95
N THR A 75 -4.37 6.08 12.97
CA THR A 75 -5.26 7.24 12.92
C THR A 75 -5.48 7.79 11.51
N TYR A 76 -4.70 7.38 10.51
CA TYR A 76 -4.80 7.89 9.15
C TYR A 76 -5.66 7.01 8.25
N GLY A 77 -6.42 7.64 7.35
CA GLY A 77 -7.16 6.96 6.28
C GLY A 77 -8.26 6.02 6.78
N LYS A 78 -8.81 6.23 7.99
CA LYS A 78 -9.78 5.38 8.69
C LYS A 78 -9.19 4.04 9.15
N THR A 79 -8.65 3.26 8.24
CA THR A 79 -8.16 1.89 8.46
C THR A 79 -6.68 1.71 8.09
N GLY A 80 -5.98 2.81 7.79
CA GLY A 80 -4.55 2.78 7.50
C GLY A 80 -3.70 2.50 8.74
N VAL A 81 -2.48 2.02 8.50
CA VAL A 81 -1.46 1.81 9.56
C VAL A 81 -0.15 2.41 9.09
N THR A 82 0.52 3.13 9.99
CA THR A 82 1.90 3.59 9.75
C THR A 82 2.79 3.21 10.93
N ALA A 83 4.07 3.04 10.68
CA ALA A 83 5.06 2.86 11.74
C ALA A 83 6.44 3.32 11.25
N PHE A 84 7.27 3.79 12.18
CA PHE A 84 8.67 4.11 11.89
C PHE A 84 9.59 2.99 12.32
N ILE A 85 10.61 2.72 11.50
CA ILE A 85 11.81 2.00 11.89
C ILE A 85 12.93 3.02 11.93
N ARG A 86 13.43 3.34 13.13
CA ARG A 86 14.50 4.31 13.33
C ARG A 86 15.85 3.64 13.17
N GLY A 87 16.61 4.06 12.16
CA GLY A 87 17.98 3.60 11.96
C GLY A 87 18.92 4.22 13.00
N GLN A 88 20.00 3.51 13.30
CA GLN A 88 21.01 4.01 14.27
C GLN A 88 22.01 4.98 13.64
N ASN A 89 22.06 5.07 12.31
CA ASN A 89 22.97 5.96 11.62
C ASN A 89 22.18 7.09 10.91
N PRO A 90 22.73 8.30 10.80
CA PRO A 90 22.09 9.39 10.07
C PRO A 90 21.89 9.04 8.58
N GLY A 91 20.75 9.50 8.02
CA GLY A 91 20.44 9.29 6.62
C GLY A 91 19.07 9.85 6.25
N PRO A 92 18.58 9.55 5.05
CA PRO A 92 17.28 9.99 4.58
C PRO A 92 16.12 9.25 5.29
N LEU A 93 14.93 9.85 5.24
CA LEU A 93 13.68 9.16 5.53
C LEU A 93 13.12 8.56 4.24
N ILE A 94 13.00 7.25 4.19
CA ILE A 94 12.40 6.52 3.05
C ILE A 94 11.06 5.94 3.48
N ALA A 95 10.00 6.20 2.71
CA ALA A 95 8.71 5.55 2.91
C ALA A 95 8.57 4.30 2.05
N LEU A 96 8.00 3.24 2.64
CA LEU A 96 7.63 2.01 1.95
C LEU A 96 6.12 1.81 2.08
N ARG A 97 5.43 1.63 0.95
CA ARG A 97 3.97 1.57 0.87
C ARG A 97 3.47 0.21 0.38
N ALA A 98 2.44 -0.31 1.07
CA ALA A 98 1.57 -1.36 0.58
C ALA A 98 0.11 -0.92 0.72
N ASP A 99 -0.74 -1.27 -0.25
CA ASP A 99 -2.19 -1.19 -0.15
C ASP A 99 -2.74 -2.41 0.61
N ILE A 100 -3.97 -2.28 1.17
CA ILE A 100 -4.47 -3.30 2.10
C ILE A 100 -5.91 -3.76 1.86
N ASP A 101 -6.64 -3.14 0.94
CA ASP A 101 -8.04 -3.45 0.67
C ASP A 101 -8.24 -4.59 -0.33
N GLY A 102 -9.37 -5.27 -0.21
CA GLY A 102 -9.83 -6.30 -1.12
C GLY A 102 -10.94 -5.78 -2.03
N LEU A 103 -11.27 -6.58 -3.05
CA LEU A 103 -12.28 -6.28 -4.06
C LEU A 103 -13.57 -7.09 -3.85
N PRO A 104 -14.74 -6.57 -4.30
CA PRO A 104 -16.02 -7.29 -4.26
C PRO A 104 -16.07 -8.37 -5.35
N VAL A 105 -15.17 -9.33 -5.27
CA VAL A 105 -14.98 -10.43 -6.23
C VAL A 105 -15.13 -11.75 -5.51
N THR A 106 -15.97 -12.64 -6.03
CA THR A 106 -16.10 -14.00 -5.49
C THR A 106 -14.95 -14.87 -6.00
N GLU A 107 -14.14 -15.38 -5.08
CA GLU A 107 -13.06 -16.30 -5.42
C GLU A 107 -13.61 -17.62 -5.96
N LYS A 108 -13.01 -18.10 -7.05
CA LYS A 108 -13.42 -19.34 -7.74
C LYS A 108 -12.47 -20.50 -7.50
N LEU A 109 -11.29 -20.23 -6.95
CA LEU A 109 -10.31 -21.27 -6.62
C LEU A 109 -10.69 -21.95 -5.30
N ASN A 110 -10.27 -23.18 -5.13
CA ASN A 110 -10.46 -23.93 -3.89
C ASN A 110 -9.10 -24.29 -3.29
N LEU A 111 -8.38 -23.25 -2.85
CA LEU A 111 -7.12 -23.38 -2.13
C LEU A 111 -7.39 -23.52 -0.61
N PRO A 112 -6.47 -24.06 0.18
CA PRO A 112 -6.62 -24.15 1.64
C PRO A 112 -6.89 -22.81 2.32
N PHE A 113 -6.42 -21.70 1.72
CA PHE A 113 -6.53 -20.33 2.20
C PHE A 113 -7.43 -19.46 1.31
N SER A 114 -8.29 -20.06 0.44
CA SER A 114 -9.25 -19.29 -0.37
C SER A 114 -10.23 -18.54 0.51
N SER A 115 -10.53 -17.29 0.15
CA SER A 115 -11.50 -16.47 0.85
C SER A 115 -12.91 -17.08 0.79
N LYS A 116 -13.58 -17.08 1.93
CA LYS A 116 -15.01 -17.39 2.09
C LYS A 116 -15.81 -16.17 2.53
N GLU A 117 -15.14 -15.03 2.67
CA GLU A 117 -15.76 -13.77 3.11
C GLU A 117 -16.77 -13.29 2.08
N ARG A 118 -17.90 -12.80 2.58
CA ARG A 118 -19.01 -12.28 1.78
C ARG A 118 -19.59 -11.02 2.39
N THR A 119 -20.16 -10.17 1.55
CA THR A 119 -20.82 -8.93 1.97
C THR A 119 -21.91 -8.55 0.98
N VAL A 120 -22.73 -7.57 1.37
CA VAL A 120 -23.63 -6.88 0.45
C VAL A 120 -22.92 -5.66 -0.13
N TYR A 121 -22.66 -5.66 -1.42
CA TYR A 121 -22.03 -4.55 -2.14
C TYR A 121 -22.98 -4.07 -3.24
N GLN A 122 -23.35 -2.77 -3.21
CA GLN A 122 -24.34 -2.16 -4.14
C GLN A 122 -25.63 -2.98 -4.26
N GLY A 123 -26.13 -3.49 -3.12
CA GLY A 123 -27.37 -4.26 -3.05
C GLY A 123 -27.26 -5.74 -3.47
N ASN A 124 -26.09 -6.22 -3.84
CA ASN A 124 -25.86 -7.60 -4.24
C ASN A 124 -25.00 -8.34 -3.21
N ASP A 125 -25.32 -9.61 -2.95
CA ASP A 125 -24.48 -10.52 -2.17
C ASP A 125 -23.28 -10.96 -3.02
N VAL A 126 -22.07 -10.58 -2.60
CA VAL A 126 -20.82 -10.86 -3.32
C VAL A 126 -19.75 -11.43 -2.40
N GLY A 127 -18.81 -12.19 -2.94
CA GLY A 127 -17.58 -12.55 -2.23
C GLY A 127 -16.63 -11.37 -2.13
N ILE A 128 -15.66 -11.47 -1.24
CA ILE A 128 -14.54 -10.55 -1.14
C ILE A 128 -13.26 -11.32 -1.42
N MET A 129 -12.34 -10.74 -2.20
CA MET A 129 -11.08 -11.38 -2.56
C MET A 129 -9.98 -10.33 -2.76
N HIS A 130 -8.76 -10.65 -2.36
CA HIS A 130 -7.57 -9.89 -2.80
C HIS A 130 -7.23 -10.23 -4.26
N ALA A 131 -8.11 -9.80 -5.20
CA ALA A 131 -7.95 -10.09 -6.62
C ALA A 131 -6.88 -9.23 -7.30
N CYS A 132 -6.47 -8.11 -6.68
CA CYS A 132 -5.37 -7.26 -7.13
C CYS A 132 -4.02 -7.63 -6.48
N GLY A 133 -4.02 -8.51 -5.47
CA GLY A 133 -2.79 -9.03 -4.85
C GLY A 133 -2.27 -8.21 -3.66
N HIS A 134 -3.14 -7.38 -3.05
CA HIS A 134 -2.76 -6.58 -1.88
C HIS A 134 -2.38 -7.44 -0.66
N ASP A 135 -2.87 -8.67 -0.55
CA ASP A 135 -2.39 -9.70 0.38
C ASP A 135 -0.88 -9.93 0.28
N ALA A 136 -0.36 -10.01 -0.94
CA ALA A 136 1.08 -10.16 -1.18
C ALA A 136 1.85 -8.87 -0.88
N HIS A 137 1.25 -7.68 -1.11
CA HIS A 137 1.86 -6.41 -0.79
C HIS A 137 1.99 -6.22 0.72
N ILE A 138 0.91 -6.47 1.50
CA ILE A 138 0.92 -6.45 2.96
C ILE A 138 2.00 -7.37 3.51
N ALA A 139 1.96 -8.64 3.07
CA ALA A 139 2.88 -9.66 3.56
C ALA A 139 4.35 -9.33 3.26
N THR A 140 4.62 -8.81 2.06
CA THR A 140 5.97 -8.38 1.68
C THR A 140 6.44 -7.21 2.55
N LEU A 141 5.60 -6.20 2.79
CA LEU A 141 5.98 -5.05 3.61
C LEU A 141 6.17 -5.45 5.08
N LEU A 142 5.36 -6.36 5.62
CA LEU A 142 5.58 -6.94 6.94
C LEU A 142 6.88 -7.76 7.01
N GLY A 143 7.23 -8.50 5.95
CA GLY A 143 8.51 -9.19 5.84
C GLY A 143 9.69 -8.25 5.87
N VAL A 144 9.61 -7.15 5.12
CA VAL A 144 10.61 -6.07 5.13
C VAL A 144 10.71 -5.45 6.53
N ALA A 145 9.57 -5.13 7.16
CA ALA A 145 9.53 -4.59 8.51
C ALA A 145 10.19 -5.53 9.53
N SER A 146 9.86 -6.83 9.47
CA SER A 146 10.44 -7.85 10.34
C SER A 146 11.96 -7.97 10.20
N PHE A 147 12.49 -7.82 8.99
CA PHE A 147 13.92 -7.86 8.74
C PHE A 147 14.61 -6.56 9.19
N LEU A 148 14.08 -5.39 8.82
CA LEU A 148 14.71 -4.11 9.09
C LEU A 148 14.66 -3.74 10.58
N SER A 149 13.58 -4.07 11.30
CA SER A 149 13.49 -3.83 12.75
C SER A 149 14.57 -4.55 13.56
N GLN A 150 15.09 -5.68 13.07
CA GLN A 150 16.17 -6.44 13.67
C GLN A 150 17.58 -6.02 13.23
N ASN A 151 17.69 -5.08 12.29
CA ASN A 151 18.95 -4.64 11.69
C ASN A 151 19.07 -3.11 11.69
N THR A 152 18.51 -2.42 12.68
CA THR A 152 18.53 -0.95 12.78
C THR A 152 19.93 -0.37 12.90
N ASP A 153 20.87 -1.12 13.44
CA ASP A 153 22.29 -0.79 13.53
C ASP A 153 22.99 -0.67 12.17
N LYS A 154 22.41 -1.30 11.14
CA LYS A 154 22.90 -1.28 9.75
C LYS A 154 22.14 -0.30 8.87
N LEU A 155 21.07 0.34 9.38
CA LEU A 155 20.30 1.31 8.63
C LEU A 155 20.95 2.70 8.70
N ASN A 156 21.09 3.33 7.54
CA ASN A 156 21.42 4.73 7.38
C ASN A 156 20.13 5.50 7.07
N GLY A 157 19.61 6.23 8.05
CA GLY A 157 18.33 6.91 7.98
C GLY A 157 17.17 6.06 8.50
N ASP A 158 15.96 6.58 8.31
CA ASP A 158 14.73 6.03 8.86
C ASP A 158 13.84 5.45 7.76
N ILE A 159 13.00 4.50 8.14
CA ILE A 159 11.97 3.94 7.27
C ILE A 159 10.59 4.28 7.84
N LEU A 160 9.72 4.86 7.01
CA LEU A 160 8.29 5.01 7.28
C LEU A 160 7.52 3.91 6.56
N LEU A 161 6.92 3.00 7.30
CA LEU A 161 6.02 1.99 6.77
C LEU A 161 4.63 2.60 6.61
N ILE A 162 3.99 2.39 5.45
CA ILE A 162 2.64 2.89 5.14
C ILE A 162 1.81 1.72 4.60
N PHE A 163 0.81 1.31 5.36
CA PHE A 163 -0.22 0.37 4.93
C PHE A 163 -1.45 1.21 4.59
N GLN A 164 -1.67 1.42 3.30
CA GLN A 164 -2.67 2.35 2.78
C GLN A 164 -3.99 1.63 2.52
N PRO A 165 -5.11 2.08 3.12
CA PRO A 165 -6.44 1.54 2.84
C PRO A 165 -7.04 2.11 1.55
N ALA A 166 -8.15 1.52 1.11
CA ALA A 166 -9.04 2.03 0.07
C ALA A 166 -8.34 2.47 -1.23
N GLU A 167 -7.38 1.68 -1.70
CA GLU A 167 -6.67 1.94 -2.96
C GLU A 167 -7.58 1.73 -4.17
N GLU A 168 -8.45 0.72 -4.11
CA GLU A 168 -9.43 0.36 -5.14
C GLU A 168 -10.61 1.36 -5.21
N GLY A 169 -10.58 2.38 -4.35
CA GLY A 169 -11.56 3.44 -4.26
C GLY A 169 -12.45 3.34 -3.02
N ALA A 170 -12.67 4.48 -2.38
CA ALA A 170 -13.58 4.58 -1.24
C ALA A 170 -15.02 4.31 -1.67
N PRO A 171 -15.89 3.78 -0.77
CA PRO A 171 -17.32 3.67 -1.03
C PRO A 171 -17.94 5.00 -1.42
N GLU A 172 -19.02 4.97 -2.22
CA GLU A 172 -19.72 6.17 -2.69
C GLU A 172 -20.11 7.08 -1.51
N GLY A 173 -19.73 8.36 -1.62
CA GLY A 173 -19.98 9.37 -0.58
C GLY A 173 -18.98 9.34 0.58
N GLU A 174 -17.96 8.50 0.54
CA GLU A 174 -16.90 8.46 1.53
C GLU A 174 -15.58 8.99 0.96
N GLU A 175 -14.77 9.62 1.80
CA GLU A 175 -13.35 9.87 1.52
C GLU A 175 -12.53 8.65 1.96
N GLY A 176 -11.38 8.41 1.32
CA GLY A 176 -10.50 7.29 1.66
C GLY A 176 -9.18 7.32 0.88
N GLY A 177 -8.42 6.27 1.02
CA GLY A 177 -7.19 6.04 0.29
C GLY A 177 -6.07 7.00 0.63
N ALA A 178 -5.11 7.10 -0.27
CA ALA A 178 -3.93 7.97 -0.11
C ALA A 178 -4.32 9.44 0.03
N GLU A 179 -5.37 9.89 -0.68
CA GLU A 179 -5.82 11.29 -0.62
C GLU A 179 -6.27 11.66 0.79
N LEU A 180 -7.05 10.81 1.46
CA LEU A 180 -7.47 11.03 2.84
C LEU A 180 -6.27 11.03 3.79
N MET A 181 -5.35 10.08 3.66
CA MET A 181 -4.13 10.04 4.50
C MET A 181 -3.29 11.32 4.36
N LEU A 182 -3.17 11.85 3.14
CA LEU A 182 -2.46 13.12 2.89
C LEU A 182 -3.20 14.31 3.51
N LYS A 183 -4.53 14.37 3.38
CA LYS A 183 -5.39 15.41 3.96
C LYS A 183 -5.34 15.41 5.49
N GLU A 184 -5.18 14.24 6.09
CA GLU A 184 -5.02 14.04 7.54
C GLU A 184 -3.59 14.28 8.03
N GLY A 185 -2.66 14.63 7.13
CA GLY A 185 -1.31 15.09 7.47
C GLY A 185 -0.29 13.99 7.75
N ILE A 186 -0.39 12.85 7.06
CA ILE A 186 0.57 11.73 7.24
C ILE A 186 2.05 12.16 7.14
N PHE A 187 2.33 13.24 6.43
CA PHE A 187 3.69 13.78 6.22
C PHE A 187 3.95 15.12 6.92
N ASP A 188 3.03 15.60 7.78
CA ASP A 188 3.17 16.91 8.41
C ASP A 188 4.30 16.93 9.45
N ALA A 189 4.50 15.84 10.18
CA ALA A 189 5.56 15.74 11.17
C ALA A 189 6.93 15.46 10.52
N GLU A 190 6.96 14.52 9.58
CA GLU A 190 8.19 14.10 8.90
C GLU A 190 7.87 13.72 7.44
N LYS A 191 8.44 14.47 6.49
CA LYS A 191 8.24 14.23 5.08
C LYS A 191 9.35 13.30 4.55
N PRO A 192 9.01 12.17 3.91
CA PRO A 192 10.00 11.29 3.33
C PRO A 192 10.71 11.92 2.12
N ASP A 193 11.98 11.62 1.96
CA ASP A 193 12.80 12.01 0.79
C ASP A 193 12.38 11.24 -0.47
N ALA A 194 11.92 10.00 -0.30
CA ALA A 194 11.38 9.18 -1.38
C ALA A 194 10.35 8.18 -0.84
N ILE A 195 9.42 7.75 -1.71
CA ILE A 195 8.43 6.71 -1.43
C ILE A 195 8.57 5.61 -2.47
N PHE A 196 8.60 4.36 -2.00
CA PHE A 196 8.57 3.17 -2.84
C PHE A 196 7.32 2.35 -2.56
N GLY A 197 6.68 1.88 -3.62
CA GLY A 197 5.61 0.91 -3.59
C GLY A 197 5.89 -0.18 -4.61
N MET A 198 5.51 -1.42 -4.30
CA MET A 198 5.60 -2.54 -5.21
C MET A 198 4.18 -2.98 -5.58
N HIS A 199 3.98 -3.37 -6.83
CA HIS A 199 2.75 -4.00 -7.26
C HIS A 199 3.03 -5.35 -7.90
N VAL A 200 2.33 -6.39 -7.48
CA VAL A 200 2.39 -7.70 -8.12
C VAL A 200 1.75 -7.64 -9.51
N SER A 201 2.23 -8.42 -10.44
CA SER A 201 1.70 -8.47 -11.80
C SER A 201 1.75 -9.90 -12.34
N ASN A 202 1.15 -10.13 -13.50
CA ASN A 202 1.21 -11.39 -14.23
C ASN A 202 2.54 -11.61 -14.98
N ALA A 203 3.62 -10.94 -14.56
CA ALA A 203 4.97 -11.16 -15.07
C ALA A 203 5.48 -12.57 -14.75
N LYS A 204 6.52 -13.01 -15.45
CA LYS A 204 7.18 -14.28 -15.12
C LYS A 204 7.77 -14.20 -13.72
N HIS A 205 7.68 -15.30 -12.98
CA HIS A 205 8.23 -15.42 -11.63
C HIS A 205 9.71 -15.00 -11.59
N GLY A 206 10.09 -14.19 -10.58
CA GLY A 206 11.44 -13.67 -10.40
C GLY A 206 11.78 -12.44 -11.25
N GLN A 207 10.84 -11.87 -11.99
CA GLN A 207 11.06 -10.63 -12.74
C GLN A 207 10.57 -9.41 -11.93
N LEU A 208 11.40 -8.38 -11.92
CA LEU A 208 11.06 -7.04 -11.42
C LEU A 208 11.09 -6.06 -12.59
N TRP A 209 10.01 -5.31 -12.78
CA TRP A 209 9.91 -4.31 -13.83
C TRP A 209 9.89 -2.91 -13.22
N THR A 210 10.70 -2.03 -13.79
CA THR A 210 10.73 -0.61 -13.43
C THR A 210 11.09 0.22 -14.64
N ARG A 211 10.71 1.50 -14.63
CA ARG A 211 11.08 2.46 -15.70
C ARG A 211 11.14 3.88 -15.13
N PRO A 212 11.96 4.75 -15.69
CA PRO A 212 11.90 6.18 -15.42
C PRO A 212 10.57 6.79 -15.91
N GLY A 213 10.03 7.75 -15.16
CA GLY A 213 8.79 8.45 -15.48
C GLY A 213 7.52 7.61 -15.19
N PRO A 214 6.36 8.02 -15.71
CA PRO A 214 5.08 7.36 -15.43
C PRO A 214 5.10 5.89 -15.83
N MET A 215 4.71 5.01 -14.92
CA MET A 215 4.70 3.56 -15.11
C MET A 215 3.29 2.98 -15.11
N MET A 216 2.44 3.47 -14.21
CA MET A 216 1.05 3.01 -14.06
C MET A 216 0.10 3.98 -14.78
N ALA A 217 -1.04 3.47 -15.24
CA ALA A 217 -2.11 4.29 -15.79
C ALA A 217 -2.87 5.01 -14.67
N SER A 218 -3.45 6.18 -14.98
CA SER A 218 -4.46 6.78 -14.12
C SER A 218 -5.79 6.02 -14.26
N ALA A 219 -6.57 5.97 -13.18
CA ALA A 219 -7.94 5.47 -13.19
C ALA A 219 -8.88 6.62 -12.85
N GLU A 220 -9.94 6.76 -13.65
CA GLU A 220 -10.98 7.76 -13.45
C GLU A 220 -12.34 7.10 -13.60
N ALA A 221 -13.29 7.47 -12.76
CA ALA A 221 -14.67 7.02 -12.85
C ALA A 221 -15.58 8.20 -13.12
N PHE A 222 -16.54 8.02 -14.03
CA PHE A 222 -17.59 9.01 -14.26
C PHE A 222 -18.95 8.31 -14.35
N ARG A 223 -19.99 9.05 -13.99
CA ARG A 223 -21.37 8.59 -14.10
C ARG A 223 -22.14 9.52 -15.04
N ILE A 224 -22.83 8.96 -16.02
CA ILE A 224 -23.75 9.68 -16.87
C ILE A 224 -25.15 9.22 -16.52
N THR A 225 -26.00 10.14 -16.09
CA THR A 225 -27.42 9.89 -15.84
C THR A 225 -28.22 10.54 -16.95
N ILE A 226 -29.02 9.75 -17.65
CA ILE A 226 -29.93 10.24 -18.72
C ILE A 226 -31.36 10.02 -18.23
N GLU A 227 -32.08 11.11 -18.07
CA GLU A 227 -33.46 11.07 -17.59
C GLU A 227 -34.44 11.14 -18.73
N GLY A 228 -35.35 10.18 -18.81
CA GLY A 228 -36.43 10.13 -19.73
C GLY A 228 -37.78 10.45 -19.09
N LYS A 229 -38.83 10.51 -19.91
CA LYS A 229 -40.22 10.68 -19.45
C LYS A 229 -41.05 9.52 -19.94
N GLN A 230 -41.58 8.75 -19.00
CA GLN A 230 -42.48 7.63 -19.30
C GLN A 230 -43.80 8.13 -19.93
N THR A 231 -44.33 7.40 -20.92
CA THR A 231 -45.61 7.62 -21.53
C THR A 231 -46.28 6.31 -21.92
N HIS A 232 -47.57 6.35 -22.28
CA HIS A 232 -48.27 5.19 -22.79
C HIS A 232 -47.70 4.83 -24.20
N GLY A 233 -47.50 3.55 -24.49
CA GLY A 233 -46.88 3.07 -25.73
C GLY A 233 -47.55 3.53 -27.04
N SER A 234 -48.88 3.82 -27.02
CA SER A 234 -49.62 4.40 -28.18
C SER A 234 -49.46 5.92 -28.30
N ARG A 235 -48.73 6.58 -27.39
CA ARG A 235 -48.54 8.04 -27.39
C ARG A 235 -47.08 8.43 -27.16
N PRO A 236 -46.13 7.91 -27.97
CA PRO A 236 -44.70 8.11 -27.72
C PRO A 236 -44.27 9.59 -27.74
N TRP A 237 -45.01 10.44 -28.46
CA TRP A 237 -44.78 11.89 -28.54
C TRP A 237 -45.01 12.66 -27.24
N ASN A 238 -45.63 12.04 -26.20
CA ASN A 238 -45.81 12.63 -24.89
C ASN A 238 -44.68 12.25 -23.91
N GLY A 239 -43.78 11.38 -24.31
CA GLY A 239 -42.64 10.94 -23.56
C GLY A 239 -41.32 11.58 -23.97
N VAL A 240 -40.25 11.22 -23.31
CA VAL A 240 -38.86 11.48 -23.68
C VAL A 240 -38.10 10.16 -23.58
N ASP A 241 -37.62 9.66 -24.71
CA ASP A 241 -36.81 8.44 -24.74
C ASP A 241 -35.40 8.81 -24.25
N PRO A 242 -34.89 8.12 -23.22
CA PRO A 242 -33.55 8.40 -22.71
C PRO A 242 -32.42 7.77 -23.53
N ILE A 243 -32.75 7.02 -24.56
CA ILE A 243 -31.76 6.26 -25.37
C ILE A 243 -31.57 6.86 -26.75
N VAL A 244 -32.61 7.49 -27.32
CA VAL A 244 -32.64 8.03 -28.70
C VAL A 244 -32.75 9.54 -28.71
#